data_369263e5b6b6fde55475fca23c570904
#
_entry.id   369263e5b6b6fde55475fca23c570904
#
_cell.length_a   1.000
_cell.length_b   1.000
_cell.length_c   1.000
_cell.angle_alpha   90.00
_cell.angle_beta   90.00
_cell.angle_gamma   90.00
#
_symmetry.space_group_name_H-M   'P 1'
#
loop_
_entity.id
_entity.type
_entity.pdbx_description
1 polymer ?
#
loop_
_entity_poly.entity_id
_entity_poly.type
_entity_poly.pdbx_seq_one_letter_code
_entity_poly.pdbx_strand_id
1 'polypeptide(L)'
;MPITKSAKKALRNSARKQEFNLRHKRDMLWAEKKLRKLIADKKTKEAQEFFQKVQKIIDKAAKRGVIKDNTASRKKSRLSAVIRKAL
;
A
#
# COMPACT_ATOMS: atom_id res chain seq x y z
N MET A 1 -31.58 -2.32 -22.62
CA MET A 1 -31.43 -3.74 -22.17
C MET A 1 -31.82 -3.86 -20.73
N PRO A 2 -32.72 -4.79 -20.38
CA PRO A 2 -33.02 -5.02 -18.98
C PRO A 2 -31.79 -5.62 -18.29
N ILE A 3 -31.28 -4.91 -17.31
CA ILE A 3 -30.19 -5.40 -16.49
C ILE A 3 -30.78 -6.37 -15.47
N THR A 4 -30.31 -7.60 -15.46
CA THR A 4 -30.78 -8.60 -14.51
C THR A 4 -30.36 -8.22 -13.08
N LYS A 5 -31.06 -8.74 -12.06
CA LYS A 5 -30.70 -8.53 -10.66
C LYS A 5 -29.26 -8.98 -10.38
N SER A 6 -28.83 -10.08 -11.00
CA SER A 6 -27.45 -10.60 -10.89
C SER A 6 -26.43 -9.62 -11.46
N ALA A 7 -26.72 -9.00 -12.60
CA ALA A 7 -25.84 -8.02 -13.21
C ALA A 7 -25.72 -6.74 -12.36
N LYS A 8 -26.82 -6.28 -11.78
CA LYS A 8 -26.81 -5.13 -10.86
C LYS A 8 -25.98 -5.42 -9.62
N LYS A 9 -26.10 -6.63 -9.06
CA LYS A 9 -25.32 -7.06 -7.91
C LYS A 9 -23.83 -7.12 -8.27
N ALA A 10 -23.49 -7.65 -9.44
CA ALA A 10 -22.12 -7.73 -9.92
C ALA A 10 -21.49 -6.35 -10.09
N LEU A 11 -22.25 -5.39 -10.64
CA LEU A 11 -21.80 -4.00 -10.77
C LEU A 11 -21.52 -3.35 -9.42
N ARG A 12 -22.41 -3.54 -8.45
CA ARG A 12 -22.21 -3.00 -7.10
C ARG A 12 -20.98 -3.62 -6.42
N ASN A 13 -20.80 -4.94 -6.56
CA ASN A 13 -19.63 -5.63 -6.01
C ASN A 13 -18.34 -5.14 -6.67
N SER A 14 -18.34 -4.93 -7.99
CA SER A 14 -17.18 -4.39 -8.70
C SER A 14 -16.83 -2.98 -8.23
N ALA A 15 -17.84 -2.13 -8.05
CA ALA A 15 -17.64 -0.76 -7.55
C ALA A 15 -17.05 -0.77 -6.13
N ARG A 16 -17.54 -1.64 -5.26
CA ARG A 16 -17.01 -1.80 -3.90
C ARG A 16 -15.57 -2.28 -3.91
N LYS A 17 -15.22 -3.23 -4.78
CA LYS A 17 -13.84 -3.71 -4.95
C LYS A 17 -12.92 -2.61 -5.40
N GLN A 18 -13.34 -1.82 -6.39
CA GLN A 18 -12.55 -0.69 -6.89
C GLN A 18 -12.29 0.33 -5.77
N GLU A 19 -13.33 0.69 -5.03
CA GLU A 19 -13.21 1.64 -3.93
C GLU A 19 -12.27 1.10 -2.84
N PHE A 20 -12.41 -0.17 -2.50
CA PHE A 20 -11.56 -0.84 -1.52
C PHE A 20 -10.09 -0.83 -1.97
N ASN A 21 -9.84 -1.17 -3.24
CA ASN A 21 -8.48 -1.19 -3.80
C ASN A 21 -7.86 0.20 -3.82
N LEU A 22 -8.64 1.22 -4.20
CA LEU A 22 -8.19 2.61 -4.21
C LEU A 22 -7.81 3.07 -2.81
N ARG A 23 -8.62 2.73 -1.81
CA ARG A 23 -8.35 3.09 -0.42
C ARG A 23 -7.03 2.48 0.07
N HIS A 24 -6.82 1.20 -0.17
CA HIS A 24 -5.58 0.52 0.20
C HIS A 24 -4.38 1.08 -0.54
N LYS A 25 -4.54 1.41 -1.79
CA LYS A 25 -3.48 2.02 -2.59
C LYS A 25 -3.09 3.39 -2.05
N ARG A 26 -4.08 4.20 -1.68
CA ARG A 26 -3.85 5.52 -1.06
C ARG A 26 -3.14 5.39 0.28
N ASP A 27 -3.57 4.45 1.12
CA ASP A 27 -2.96 4.20 2.42
C ASP A 27 -1.50 3.80 2.27
N MET A 28 -1.22 2.93 1.30
CA MET A 28 0.14 2.48 1.00
C MET A 28 1.02 3.65 0.54
N LEU A 29 0.55 4.46 -0.39
CA LEU A 29 1.28 5.62 -0.89
C LEU A 29 1.51 6.66 0.20
N TRP A 30 0.51 6.90 1.04
CA TRP A 30 0.63 7.79 2.18
C TRP A 30 1.70 7.32 3.16
N ALA A 31 1.70 6.01 3.47
CA ALA A 31 2.67 5.42 4.38
C ALA A 31 4.10 5.54 3.83
N GLU A 32 4.30 5.27 2.55
CA GLU A 32 5.60 5.43 1.88
C GLU A 32 6.08 6.88 1.94
N LYS A 33 5.16 7.81 1.67
CA LYS A 33 5.47 9.25 1.67
C LYS A 33 5.88 9.73 3.06
N LYS A 34 5.15 9.28 4.08
CA LYS A 34 5.46 9.63 5.47
C LYS A 34 6.81 9.06 5.89
N LEU A 35 7.12 7.84 5.50
CA LEU A 35 8.41 7.21 5.77
C LEU A 35 9.55 8.02 5.15
N ARG A 36 9.42 8.39 3.89
CA ARG A 36 10.44 9.19 3.20
C ARG A 36 10.63 10.55 3.85
N LYS A 37 9.55 11.16 4.32
CA LYS A 37 9.61 12.42 5.04
C LYS A 37 10.38 12.29 6.36
N LEU A 38 10.15 11.22 7.11
CA LEU A 38 10.88 10.94 8.35
C LEU A 38 12.37 10.77 8.08
N ILE A 39 12.72 10.09 6.98
CA ILE A 39 14.11 9.92 6.57
C ILE A 39 14.74 11.27 6.19
N ALA A 40 14.03 12.09 5.42
CA ALA A 40 14.48 13.41 5.00
C ALA A 40 14.70 14.36 6.18
N ASP A 41 13.85 14.24 7.21
CA ASP A 41 13.97 15.04 8.44
C ASP A 41 15.02 14.49 9.40
N LYS A 42 15.78 13.46 8.99
CA LYS A 42 16.84 12.80 9.76
C LYS A 42 16.33 12.11 11.03
N LYS A 43 15.05 11.78 11.08
CA LYS A 43 14.44 11.05 12.19
C LYS A 43 14.54 9.54 11.94
N THR A 44 15.77 9.03 11.88
CA THR A 44 16.05 7.64 11.50
C THR A 44 15.43 6.62 12.45
N LYS A 45 15.41 6.92 13.75
CA LYS A 45 14.82 6.03 14.75
C LYS A 45 13.32 5.86 14.53
N GLU A 46 12.61 6.97 14.34
CA GLU A 46 11.18 6.97 14.04
C GLU A 46 10.88 6.32 12.70
N ALA A 47 11.77 6.55 11.71
CA ALA A 47 11.65 5.93 10.40
C ALA A 47 11.74 4.40 10.48
N GLN A 48 12.66 3.87 11.29
CA GLN A 48 12.79 2.42 11.48
C GLN A 48 11.54 1.82 12.11
N GLU A 49 10.99 2.46 13.12
CA GLU A 49 9.76 2.01 13.78
C GLU A 49 8.58 2.08 12.82
N PHE A 50 8.46 3.16 12.09
CA PHE A 50 7.39 3.35 11.11
C PHE A 50 7.52 2.38 9.94
N PHE A 51 8.73 2.00 9.55
CA PHE A 51 8.98 1.05 8.48
C PHE A 51 8.30 -0.30 8.72
N GLN A 52 8.25 -0.76 9.95
CA GLN A 52 7.54 -1.98 10.30
C GLN A 52 6.05 -1.89 9.93
N LYS A 53 5.43 -0.75 10.20
CA LYS A 53 4.03 -0.50 9.82
C LYS A 53 3.86 -0.43 8.31
N VAL A 54 4.80 0.21 7.62
CA VAL A 54 4.79 0.31 6.16
C VAL A 54 4.89 -1.07 5.53
N GLN A 55 5.77 -1.93 6.04
CA GLN A 55 5.89 -3.31 5.57
C GLN A 55 4.57 -4.08 5.71
N LYS A 56 3.89 -3.93 6.84
CA LYS A 56 2.59 -4.58 7.06
C LYS A 56 1.54 -4.08 6.06
N ILE A 57 1.50 -2.79 5.79
CA ILE A 57 0.56 -2.20 4.84
C ILE A 57 0.83 -2.73 3.43
N ILE A 58 2.10 -2.79 3.03
CA ILE A 58 2.50 -3.30 1.72
C ILE A 58 2.16 -4.79 1.59
N ASP A 59 2.46 -5.58 2.61
CA ASP A 59 2.18 -7.02 2.61
C ASP A 59 0.67 -7.29 2.54
N LYS A 60 -0.14 -6.54 3.26
CA LYS A 60 -1.59 -6.64 3.18
C LYS A 60 -2.12 -6.27 1.81
N ALA A 61 -1.57 -5.23 1.19
CA ALA A 61 -1.94 -4.83 -0.16
C ALA A 61 -1.64 -5.93 -1.18
N ALA A 62 -0.47 -6.58 -1.06
CA ALA A 62 -0.10 -7.70 -1.90
C ALA A 62 -1.01 -8.91 -1.67
N LYS A 63 -1.29 -9.23 -0.42
CA LYS A 63 -2.16 -10.36 -0.06
C LYS A 63 -3.58 -10.19 -0.59
N ARG A 64 -4.08 -8.96 -0.63
CA ARG A 64 -5.42 -8.64 -1.13
C ARG A 64 -5.48 -8.42 -2.64
N GLY A 65 -4.34 -8.54 -3.33
CA GLY A 65 -4.27 -8.39 -4.78
C GLY A 65 -4.31 -6.95 -5.27
N VAL A 66 -4.14 -5.96 -4.38
CA VAL A 66 -4.06 -4.54 -4.76
C VAL A 66 -2.80 -4.26 -5.57
N ILE A 67 -1.70 -4.91 -5.20
CA ILE A 67 -0.43 -4.87 -5.93
C ILE A 67 0.09 -6.30 -6.10
N LYS A 68 0.98 -6.49 -7.06
CA LYS A 68 1.63 -7.78 -7.29
C LYS A 68 2.70 -8.04 -6.24
N ASP A 69 2.94 -9.32 -5.93
CA ASP A 69 3.95 -9.73 -4.95
C ASP A 69 5.35 -9.18 -5.30
N ASN A 70 5.71 -9.19 -6.58
CA ASN A 70 6.99 -8.65 -7.04
C ASN A 70 7.10 -7.15 -6.75
N THR A 71 6.01 -6.40 -6.95
CA THR A 71 5.94 -4.98 -6.65
C THR A 71 6.13 -4.74 -5.17
N ALA A 72 5.47 -5.54 -4.32
CA ALA A 72 5.59 -5.44 -2.86
C ALA A 72 7.03 -5.69 -2.40
N SER A 73 7.66 -6.74 -2.91
CA SER A 73 9.05 -7.07 -2.60
C SER A 73 10.00 -5.96 -2.99
N ARG A 74 9.81 -5.40 -4.19
CA ARG A 74 10.62 -4.30 -4.70
C ARG A 74 10.49 -3.05 -3.85
N LYS A 75 9.27 -2.69 -3.46
CA LYS A 75 9.01 -1.53 -2.59
C LYS A 75 9.67 -1.69 -1.23
N LYS A 76 9.53 -2.85 -0.61
CA LYS A 76 10.17 -3.14 0.69
C LYS A 76 11.69 -3.06 0.59
N SER A 77 12.28 -3.64 -0.44
CA SER A 77 13.72 -3.61 -0.65
C SER A 77 14.25 -2.19 -0.84
N ARG A 78 13.58 -1.38 -1.65
CA ARG A 78 13.99 0.00 -1.90
C ARG A 78 13.91 0.86 -0.65
N LEU A 79 12.82 0.73 0.11
CA LEU A 79 12.65 1.48 1.35
C LEU A 79 13.67 1.06 2.41
N SER A 80 13.95 -0.23 2.51
CA SER A 80 14.99 -0.75 3.40
C SER A 80 16.36 -0.18 3.05
N ALA A 81 16.69 -0.12 1.77
CA ALA A 81 17.96 0.44 1.30
C ALA A 81 18.08 1.93 1.66
N VAL A 82 17.01 2.70 1.49
CA VAL A 82 16.99 4.12 1.83
C VAL A 82 17.23 4.33 3.33
N ILE A 83 16.60 3.51 4.17
CA ILE A 83 16.78 3.57 5.62
C ILE A 83 18.22 3.24 6.00
N ARG A 84 18.82 2.20 5.41
CA ARG A 84 20.22 1.83 5.66
C ARG A 84 21.18 2.95 5.33
N LYS A 85 20.94 3.65 4.23
CA LYS A 85 21.79 4.79 3.84
C LYS A 85 21.66 5.97 4.81
N ALA A 86 20.51 6.11 5.46
CA ALA A 86 20.25 7.20 6.40
C ALA A 86 20.82 6.94 7.79
N LEU A 87 21.13 5.69 8.11
CA LEU A 87 21.70 5.31 9.42
C LEU A 87 23.17 5.76 9.58
#